data_e1fa8c6c82b0370ad89d934de56884d2
#
_entry.id   e1fa8c6c82b0370ad89d934de56884d2
#
_cell.length_a   1.000
_cell.length_b   1.000
_cell.length_c   1.000
_cell.angle_alpha   90.00
_cell.angle_beta   90.00
_cell.angle_gamma   90.00
#
_symmetry.space_group_name_H-M   'P 1'
#
loop_
_entity.id
_entity.type
_entity.pdbx_description
1 polymer ?
#
loop_
_entity_poly.entity_id
_entity_poly.type
_entity_poly.pdbx_seq_one_letter_code
_entity_poly.pdbx_strand_id
1 'polypeptide(L)'
;MISDFPAVVGLHAVCALAYGFLSVLILARQPRGTPSGRRTGLWLAAACLATALWSGSVALLWGSSHMDIAAWLELARLVAWYGFILHLYRQTVTAPKQMMQAFTTMGLLALLLVGGLPLMDALMHRQAAAFVAIGPVIRLCFAISSVLLLENLYFNTPPDARWHINLLCIGLGGLFLYDILLYSDALLFRRLSLPLFAGRAPATVVAAPLIALAAARARRWKIDIHVSRDVVFHSFTLIAAGVFLVSDRKSVV
;
A
#
# COMPACT_ATOMS: atom_id res chain seq x y z
N MET A 1 -21.30 15.56 -9.69
CA MET A 1 -19.92 15.47 -10.25
C MET A 1 -18.94 16.52 -9.69
N ILE A 2 -19.39 17.76 -9.37
CA ILE A 2 -18.53 18.80 -8.75
C ILE A 2 -18.48 18.66 -7.21
N SER A 3 -19.48 18.04 -6.59
CA SER A 3 -19.58 17.86 -5.13
C SER A 3 -18.57 16.87 -4.55
N ASP A 4 -18.08 15.94 -5.34
CA ASP A 4 -17.20 14.84 -4.84
C ASP A 4 -15.71 15.20 -4.91
N PHE A 5 -15.37 16.25 -5.64
CA PHE A 5 -13.99 16.73 -5.83
C PHE A 5 -13.27 17.03 -4.49
N PRO A 6 -13.86 17.83 -3.56
CA PRO A 6 -13.19 18.15 -2.30
C PRO A 6 -13.03 16.93 -1.39
N ALA A 7 -13.94 15.96 -1.45
CA ALA A 7 -13.86 14.76 -0.63
C ALA A 7 -12.70 13.83 -1.07
N VAL A 8 -12.54 13.60 -2.38
CA VAL A 8 -11.42 12.78 -2.90
C VAL A 8 -10.09 13.41 -2.53
N VAL A 9 -9.92 14.70 -2.80
CA VAL A 9 -8.69 15.45 -2.49
C VAL A 9 -8.39 15.41 -0.99
N GLY A 10 -9.37 15.71 -0.15
CA GLY A 10 -9.21 15.73 1.31
C GLY A 10 -8.83 14.37 1.89
N LEU A 11 -9.50 13.30 1.46
CA LEU A 11 -9.21 11.95 1.94
C LEU A 11 -7.81 11.46 1.52
N HIS A 12 -7.40 11.76 0.30
CA HIS A 12 -6.05 11.41 -0.16
C HIS A 12 -4.98 12.27 0.51
N ALA A 13 -5.24 13.54 0.80
CA ALA A 13 -4.32 14.38 1.57
C ALA A 13 -4.09 13.85 2.99
N VAL A 14 -5.16 13.44 3.69
CA VAL A 14 -5.06 12.80 5.02
C VAL A 14 -4.24 11.51 4.93
N CYS A 15 -4.48 10.69 3.91
CA CYS A 15 -3.72 9.47 3.69
C CYS A 15 -2.22 9.77 3.47
N ALA A 16 -1.90 10.76 2.66
CA ALA A 16 -0.52 11.18 2.40
C ALA A 16 0.19 11.63 3.67
N LEU A 17 -0.46 12.43 4.51
CA LEU A 17 0.08 12.88 5.79
C LEU A 17 0.29 11.71 6.76
N ALA A 18 -0.68 10.80 6.88
CA ALA A 18 -0.58 9.65 7.78
C ALA A 18 0.60 8.73 7.43
N TYR A 19 0.73 8.37 6.15
CA TYR A 19 1.82 7.50 5.71
C TYR A 19 3.16 8.22 5.61
N GLY A 20 3.18 9.50 5.28
CA GLY A 20 4.38 10.35 5.32
C GLY A 20 4.93 10.44 6.74
N PHE A 21 4.07 10.73 7.71
CA PHE A 21 4.43 10.76 9.12
C PHE A 21 4.94 9.39 9.60
N LEU A 22 4.24 8.30 9.25
CA LEU A 22 4.67 6.95 9.61
C LEU A 22 6.04 6.61 9.01
N SER A 23 6.29 6.97 7.76
CA SER A 23 7.60 6.77 7.11
C SER A 23 8.71 7.52 7.85
N VAL A 24 8.50 8.80 8.16
CA VAL A 24 9.48 9.62 8.92
C VAL A 24 9.74 9.02 10.29
N LEU A 25 8.71 8.57 11.00
CA LEU A 25 8.85 7.94 12.31
C LEU A 25 9.67 6.64 12.25
N ILE A 26 9.42 5.80 11.26
CA ILE A 26 10.18 4.56 11.07
C ILE A 26 11.65 4.90 10.81
N LEU A 27 11.94 5.88 9.96
CA LEU A 27 13.30 6.32 9.63
C LEU A 27 14.00 6.96 10.82
N ALA A 28 13.33 7.87 11.54
CA ALA A 28 13.90 8.57 12.70
C ALA A 28 14.22 7.64 13.88
N ARG A 29 13.48 6.54 13.99
CA ARG A 29 13.59 5.58 15.09
C ARG A 29 14.24 4.26 14.68
N GLN A 30 14.96 4.24 13.56
CA GLN A 30 15.71 3.05 13.15
C GLN A 30 16.69 2.64 14.25
N PRO A 31 16.66 1.37 14.67
CA PRO A 31 17.60 0.88 15.67
C PRO A 31 19.02 0.91 15.08
N ARG A 32 19.97 1.33 15.89
CA ARG A 32 21.41 1.18 15.62
C ARG A 32 21.90 -0.26 15.77
N GLY A 33 20.95 -1.23 15.79
CA GLY A 33 21.15 -2.65 16.06
C GLY A 33 21.60 -3.48 14.84
N THR A 34 20.88 -4.58 14.57
CA THR A 34 21.27 -5.57 13.55
C THR A 34 21.07 -5.07 12.11
N PRO A 35 21.99 -5.40 11.17
CA PRO A 35 21.83 -5.03 9.76
C PRO A 35 20.52 -5.52 9.13
N SER A 36 20.01 -6.67 9.58
CA SER A 36 18.76 -7.26 9.11
C SER A 36 17.54 -6.42 9.49
N GLY A 37 17.42 -6.02 10.77
CA GLY A 37 16.32 -5.17 11.24
C GLY A 37 16.30 -3.82 10.57
N ARG A 38 17.48 -3.23 10.33
CA ARG A 38 17.60 -1.97 9.59
C ARG A 38 17.06 -2.10 8.16
N ARG A 39 17.36 -3.19 7.45
CA ARG A 39 16.85 -3.42 6.09
C ARG A 39 15.33 -3.55 6.06
N THR A 40 14.74 -4.30 7.01
CA THR A 40 13.29 -4.43 7.12
C THR A 40 12.61 -3.10 7.41
N GLY A 41 13.18 -2.30 8.30
CA GLY A 41 12.69 -0.94 8.57
C GLY A 41 12.76 -0.04 7.34
N LEU A 42 13.83 -0.12 6.54
CA LEU A 42 13.95 0.64 5.29
C LEU A 42 12.90 0.21 4.25
N TRP A 43 12.65 -1.08 4.07
CA TRP A 43 11.60 -1.56 3.17
C TRP A 43 10.21 -1.08 3.59
N LEU A 44 9.91 -1.16 4.90
CA LEU A 44 8.64 -0.66 5.42
C LEU A 44 8.51 0.86 5.25
N ALA A 45 9.55 1.62 5.55
CA ALA A 45 9.56 3.07 5.36
C ALA A 45 9.39 3.44 3.88
N ALA A 46 10.06 2.72 2.97
CA ALA A 46 9.90 2.92 1.52
C ALA A 46 8.47 2.65 1.05
N ALA A 47 7.83 1.59 1.55
CA ALA A 47 6.43 1.28 1.22
C ALA A 47 5.46 2.35 1.76
N CYS A 48 5.68 2.85 2.97
CA CYS A 48 4.92 3.96 3.53
C CYS A 48 5.15 5.25 2.73
N LEU A 49 6.39 5.57 2.37
CA LEU A 49 6.72 6.75 1.56
C LEU A 49 6.08 6.67 0.17
N ALA A 50 6.16 5.53 -0.49
CA ALA A 50 5.51 5.32 -1.78
C ALA A 50 3.98 5.52 -1.71
N THR A 51 3.36 5.06 -0.61
CA THR A 51 1.92 5.29 -0.35
C THR A 51 1.62 6.77 -0.14
N ALA A 52 2.47 7.49 0.61
CA ALA A 52 2.32 8.92 0.83
C ALA A 52 2.47 9.72 -0.47
N LEU A 53 3.46 9.40 -1.29
CA LEU A 53 3.70 10.05 -2.58
C LEU A 53 2.56 9.80 -3.56
N TRP A 54 2.09 8.55 -3.66
CA TRP A 54 0.93 8.23 -4.49
C TRP A 54 -0.32 8.99 -4.04
N SER A 55 -0.64 8.95 -2.76
CA SER A 55 -1.84 9.61 -2.24
C SER A 55 -1.75 11.14 -2.34
N GLY A 56 -0.54 11.70 -2.08
CA GLY A 56 -0.26 13.12 -2.27
C GLY A 56 -0.39 13.56 -3.73
N SER A 57 0.09 12.75 -4.67
CA SER A 57 -0.06 13.06 -6.10
C SER A 57 -1.52 13.03 -6.54
N VAL A 58 -2.33 12.08 -6.05
CA VAL A 58 -3.77 12.09 -6.31
C VAL A 58 -4.42 13.35 -5.74
N ALA A 59 -4.08 13.76 -4.52
CA ALA A 59 -4.63 14.96 -3.91
C ALA A 59 -4.27 16.25 -4.66
N LEU A 60 -3.03 16.35 -5.16
CA LEU A 60 -2.52 17.55 -5.82
C LEU A 60 -2.88 17.62 -7.31
N LEU A 61 -2.92 16.49 -7.99
CA LEU A 61 -3.08 16.41 -9.44
C LEU A 61 -4.51 16.04 -9.87
N TRP A 62 -5.44 15.88 -8.93
CA TRP A 62 -6.81 15.52 -9.23
C TRP A 62 -7.47 16.50 -10.21
N GLY A 63 -7.93 15.96 -11.33
CA GLY A 63 -8.54 16.77 -12.40
C GLY A 63 -7.54 17.50 -13.31
N SER A 64 -6.22 17.32 -13.12
CA SER A 64 -5.21 17.84 -14.03
C SER A 64 -4.87 16.85 -15.16
N SER A 65 -4.20 17.33 -16.20
CA SER A 65 -3.66 16.51 -17.29
C SER A 65 -2.50 15.60 -16.87
N HIS A 66 -1.99 15.75 -15.64
CA HIS A 66 -0.81 15.04 -15.13
C HIS A 66 -1.16 13.83 -14.22
N MET A 67 -2.37 13.27 -14.33
CA MET A 67 -2.78 12.08 -13.59
C MET A 67 -1.93 10.85 -13.88
N ASP A 68 -1.19 10.82 -14.97
CA ASP A 68 -0.22 9.77 -15.30
C ASP A 68 0.85 9.61 -14.22
N ILE A 69 1.26 10.72 -13.59
CA ILE A 69 2.22 10.69 -12.46
C ILE A 69 1.64 9.89 -11.29
N ALA A 70 0.36 10.09 -10.97
CA ALA A 70 -0.31 9.33 -9.92
C ALA A 70 -0.39 7.83 -10.26
N ALA A 71 -0.60 7.49 -11.52
CA ALA A 71 -0.62 6.09 -11.97
C ALA A 71 0.76 5.41 -11.85
N TRP A 72 1.86 6.13 -12.14
CA TRP A 72 3.22 5.63 -11.93
C TRP A 72 3.58 5.48 -10.45
N LEU A 73 3.17 6.45 -9.62
CA LEU A 73 3.37 6.36 -8.18
C LEU A 73 2.52 5.26 -7.54
N GLU A 74 1.36 4.96 -8.09
CA GLU A 74 0.57 3.78 -7.71
C GLU A 74 1.33 2.48 -7.95
N LEU A 75 1.97 2.35 -9.11
CA LEU A 75 2.81 1.21 -9.42
C LEU A 75 3.98 1.11 -8.44
N ALA A 76 4.66 2.21 -8.16
CA ALA A 76 5.74 2.25 -7.19
C ALA A 76 5.27 1.81 -5.79
N ARG A 77 4.06 2.22 -5.37
CA ARG A 77 3.42 1.77 -4.13
C ARG A 77 3.21 0.26 -4.10
N LEU A 78 2.64 -0.30 -5.17
CA LEU A 78 2.40 -1.75 -5.26
C LEU A 78 3.70 -2.54 -5.17
N VAL A 79 4.72 -2.13 -5.92
CA VAL A 79 6.06 -2.75 -5.91
C VAL A 79 6.70 -2.67 -4.53
N ALA A 80 6.60 -1.52 -3.87
CA ALA A 80 7.20 -1.32 -2.56
C ALA A 80 6.56 -2.23 -1.49
N TRP A 81 5.23 -2.37 -1.48
CA TRP A 81 4.53 -3.28 -0.57
C TRP A 81 4.82 -4.74 -0.88
N TYR A 82 4.78 -5.14 -2.13
CA TYR A 82 5.10 -6.51 -2.53
C TYR A 82 6.54 -6.86 -2.16
N GLY A 83 7.49 -5.97 -2.45
CA GLY A 83 8.89 -6.12 -2.09
C GLY A 83 9.11 -6.22 -0.58
N PHE A 84 8.39 -5.42 0.21
CA PHE A 84 8.41 -5.52 1.67
C PHE A 84 7.93 -6.88 2.16
N ILE A 85 6.77 -7.37 1.68
CA ILE A 85 6.24 -8.68 2.09
C ILE A 85 7.19 -9.80 1.66
N LEU A 86 7.71 -9.74 0.44
CA LEU A 86 8.67 -10.72 -0.06
C LEU A 86 9.98 -10.73 0.76
N HIS A 87 10.46 -9.54 1.14
CA HIS A 87 11.62 -9.41 2.03
C HIS A 87 11.34 -10.03 3.41
N LEU A 88 10.18 -9.74 3.98
CA LEU A 88 9.75 -10.30 5.26
C LEU A 88 9.59 -11.82 5.18
N TYR A 89 8.99 -12.33 4.11
CA TYR A 89 8.86 -13.76 3.85
C TYR A 89 10.21 -14.47 3.81
N ARG A 90 11.20 -13.89 3.12
CA ARG A 90 12.57 -14.42 3.05
C ARG A 90 13.27 -14.49 4.40
N GLN A 91 12.92 -13.60 5.32
CA GLN A 91 13.55 -13.59 6.65
C GLN A 91 12.86 -14.51 7.65
N THR A 92 11.57 -14.73 7.48
CA THR A 92 10.70 -15.39 8.47
C THR A 92 10.49 -16.86 8.19
N VAL A 93 10.45 -17.21 6.90
CA VAL A 93 10.03 -18.53 6.45
C VAL A 93 11.20 -19.28 5.84
N THR A 94 11.42 -20.52 6.32
CA THR A 94 12.34 -21.47 5.66
C THR A 94 11.60 -22.15 4.50
N ALA A 95 11.30 -21.36 3.46
CA ALA A 95 10.54 -21.85 2.31
C ALA A 95 11.41 -22.60 1.31
N PRO A 96 10.85 -23.58 0.56
CA PRO A 96 11.52 -24.22 -0.56
C PRO A 96 11.94 -23.16 -1.60
N LYS A 97 13.13 -23.32 -2.17
CA LYS A 97 13.68 -22.37 -3.18
C LYS A 97 12.72 -22.14 -4.36
N GLN A 98 12.01 -23.18 -4.78
CA GLN A 98 11.03 -23.12 -5.87
C GLN A 98 9.89 -22.14 -5.58
N MET A 99 9.34 -22.17 -4.38
CA MET A 99 8.24 -21.28 -3.96
C MET A 99 8.71 -19.82 -3.89
N MET A 100 9.91 -19.59 -3.37
CA MET A 100 10.54 -18.27 -3.36
C MET A 100 10.77 -17.73 -4.77
N GLN A 101 11.24 -18.58 -5.68
CA GLN A 101 11.42 -18.22 -7.08
C GLN A 101 10.08 -17.89 -7.74
N ALA A 102 9.04 -18.71 -7.50
CA ALA A 102 7.70 -18.47 -8.05
C ALA A 102 7.15 -17.09 -7.65
N PHE A 103 7.20 -16.71 -6.37
CA PHE A 103 6.75 -15.38 -5.93
C PHE A 103 7.63 -14.26 -6.49
N THR A 104 8.95 -14.48 -6.60
CA THR A 104 9.85 -13.47 -7.17
C THR A 104 9.58 -13.27 -8.66
N THR A 105 9.44 -14.35 -9.43
CA THR A 105 9.17 -14.28 -10.88
C THR A 105 7.79 -13.71 -11.15
N MET A 106 6.78 -14.07 -10.35
CA MET A 106 5.43 -13.52 -10.46
C MET A 106 5.42 -12.01 -10.20
N GLY A 107 6.12 -11.54 -9.17
CA GLY A 107 6.25 -10.11 -8.88
C GLY A 107 6.98 -9.35 -9.98
N LEU A 108 8.09 -9.92 -10.51
CA LEU A 108 8.84 -9.32 -11.63
C LEU A 108 8.01 -9.29 -12.92
N LEU A 109 7.30 -10.35 -13.23
CA LEU A 109 6.42 -10.42 -14.41
C LEU A 109 5.31 -9.38 -14.32
N ALA A 110 4.64 -9.29 -13.17
CA ALA A 110 3.61 -8.28 -12.93
C ALA A 110 4.18 -6.87 -13.06
N LEU A 111 5.36 -6.61 -12.52
CA LEU A 111 6.05 -5.33 -12.65
C LEU A 111 6.37 -4.99 -14.11
N LEU A 112 6.92 -5.94 -14.86
CA LEU A 112 7.22 -5.75 -16.29
C LEU A 112 5.96 -5.47 -17.11
N LEU A 113 4.86 -6.15 -16.81
CA LEU A 113 3.60 -5.94 -17.51
C LEU A 113 2.97 -4.60 -17.15
N VAL A 114 2.88 -4.25 -15.85
CA VAL A 114 2.26 -2.98 -15.42
C VAL A 114 3.11 -1.76 -15.78
N GLY A 115 4.44 -1.87 -15.72
CA GLY A 115 5.35 -0.77 -16.06
C GLY A 115 5.75 -0.73 -17.52
N GLY A 116 5.97 -1.88 -18.14
CA GLY A 116 6.45 -2.00 -19.52
C GLY A 116 5.40 -1.61 -20.55
N LEU A 117 4.13 -1.97 -20.34
CA LEU A 117 3.07 -1.66 -21.30
C LEU A 117 2.84 -0.15 -21.47
N PRO A 118 2.64 0.66 -20.40
CA PRO A 118 2.51 2.11 -20.55
C PRO A 118 3.77 2.77 -21.11
N LEU A 119 4.95 2.24 -20.77
CA LEU A 119 6.22 2.74 -21.30
C LEU A 119 6.32 2.50 -22.81
N MET A 120 5.93 1.33 -23.30
CA MET A 120 5.88 1.03 -24.73
C MET A 120 4.88 1.90 -25.47
N ASP A 121 3.70 2.17 -24.87
CA ASP A 121 2.70 3.07 -25.45
C ASP A 121 3.24 4.50 -25.57
N ALA A 122 3.88 5.00 -24.51
CA ALA A 122 4.52 6.32 -24.51
C ALA A 122 5.64 6.43 -25.56
N LEU A 123 6.45 5.38 -25.75
CA LEU A 123 7.55 5.37 -26.72
C LEU A 123 7.07 5.21 -28.17
N MET A 124 5.99 4.48 -28.40
CA MET A 124 5.48 4.19 -29.75
C MET A 124 4.39 5.15 -30.22
N HIS A 125 3.99 6.14 -29.40
CA HIS A 125 2.88 7.07 -29.67
C HIS A 125 1.60 6.38 -30.14
N ARG A 126 1.41 5.13 -29.76
CA ARG A 126 0.21 4.36 -30.07
C ARG A 126 -0.79 4.48 -28.94
N GLN A 127 -1.86 5.23 -29.16
CA GLN A 127 -3.03 5.18 -28.27
C GLN A 127 -3.75 3.83 -28.47
N ALA A 128 -3.19 2.77 -27.97
CA ALA A 128 -3.81 1.46 -28.10
C ALA A 128 -4.90 1.30 -27.03
N ALA A 129 -6.17 1.36 -27.41
CA ALA A 129 -7.32 1.08 -26.55
C ALA A 129 -7.19 -0.27 -25.80
N ALA A 130 -6.44 -1.22 -26.35
CA ALA A 130 -6.11 -2.49 -25.73
C ALA A 130 -5.34 -2.32 -24.40
N PHE A 131 -4.47 -1.32 -24.27
CA PHE A 131 -3.69 -1.10 -23.04
C PHE A 131 -4.53 -0.55 -21.90
N VAL A 132 -5.55 0.26 -22.20
CA VAL A 132 -6.51 0.76 -21.20
C VAL A 132 -7.30 -0.39 -20.58
N ALA A 133 -7.63 -1.41 -21.35
CA ALA A 133 -8.36 -2.59 -20.89
C ALA A 133 -7.47 -3.57 -20.08
N ILE A 134 -6.19 -3.70 -20.42
CA ILE A 134 -5.26 -4.64 -19.77
C ILE A 134 -4.76 -4.12 -18.41
N GLY A 135 -4.66 -2.82 -18.24
CA GLY A 135 -4.15 -2.20 -17.00
C GLY A 135 -4.83 -2.69 -15.72
N PRO A 136 -6.17 -2.67 -15.61
CA PRO A 136 -6.90 -3.21 -14.46
C PRO A 136 -6.69 -4.70 -14.24
N VAL A 137 -6.59 -5.52 -15.31
CA VAL A 137 -6.33 -6.97 -15.21
C VAL A 137 -5.00 -7.22 -14.50
N ILE A 138 -3.94 -6.55 -14.93
CA ILE A 138 -2.62 -6.75 -14.38
C ILE A 138 -2.55 -6.30 -12.91
N ARG A 139 -3.18 -5.16 -12.58
CA ARG A 139 -3.27 -4.68 -11.20
C ARG A 139 -4.06 -5.64 -10.32
N LEU A 140 -5.14 -6.23 -10.83
CA LEU A 140 -5.91 -7.26 -10.14
C LEU A 140 -5.04 -8.50 -9.87
N CYS A 141 -4.34 -9.02 -10.89
CA CYS A 141 -3.42 -10.13 -10.73
C CYS A 141 -2.33 -9.84 -9.70
N PHE A 142 -1.81 -8.60 -9.70
CA PHE A 142 -0.81 -8.18 -8.71
C PHE A 142 -1.38 -8.13 -7.29
N ALA A 143 -2.60 -7.62 -7.11
CA ALA A 143 -3.28 -7.59 -5.82
C ALA A 143 -3.57 -9.01 -5.28
N ILE A 144 -4.07 -9.92 -6.15
CA ILE A 144 -4.27 -11.33 -5.80
C ILE A 144 -2.94 -11.99 -5.40
N SER A 145 -1.88 -11.76 -6.18
CA SER A 145 -0.54 -12.28 -5.87
C SER A 145 -0.02 -11.79 -4.53
N SER A 146 -0.31 -10.54 -4.19
CA SER A 146 0.07 -9.95 -2.91
C SER A 146 -0.67 -10.58 -1.73
N VAL A 147 -1.97 -10.88 -1.90
CA VAL A 147 -2.76 -11.61 -0.89
C VAL A 147 -2.22 -13.03 -0.70
N LEU A 148 -1.96 -13.75 -1.79
CA LEU A 148 -1.39 -15.10 -1.72
C LEU A 148 -0.02 -15.13 -1.04
N LEU A 149 0.83 -14.14 -1.32
CA LEU A 149 2.12 -14.02 -0.65
C LEU A 149 1.96 -13.73 0.84
N LEU A 150 1.00 -12.89 1.21
CA LEU A 150 0.69 -12.54 2.58
C LEU A 150 0.11 -13.73 3.36
N GLU A 151 -0.79 -14.49 2.73
CA GLU A 151 -1.34 -15.74 3.25
C GLU A 151 -0.24 -16.76 3.51
N ASN A 152 0.63 -16.97 2.53
CA ASN A 152 1.79 -17.85 2.68
C ASN A 152 2.73 -17.41 3.79
N LEU A 153 2.96 -16.11 3.93
CA LEU A 153 3.73 -15.56 5.05
C LEU A 153 3.10 -15.94 6.39
N TYR A 154 1.79 -15.77 6.53
CA TYR A 154 1.08 -16.03 7.76
C TYR A 154 1.08 -17.52 8.14
N PHE A 155 0.71 -18.41 7.20
CA PHE A 155 0.62 -19.85 7.46
C PHE A 155 1.97 -20.52 7.71
N ASN A 156 3.02 -20.08 7.04
CA ASN A 156 4.36 -20.63 7.20
C ASN A 156 5.17 -19.97 8.34
N THR A 157 4.63 -18.98 9.01
CA THR A 157 5.24 -18.40 10.21
C THR A 157 4.96 -19.29 11.43
N PRO A 158 5.97 -19.57 12.28
CA PRO A 158 5.80 -20.32 13.52
C PRO A 158 4.69 -19.75 14.41
N PRO A 159 3.90 -20.60 15.13
CA PRO A 159 2.75 -20.14 15.92
C PRO A 159 3.05 -19.02 16.92
N ASP A 160 4.19 -19.10 17.58
CA ASP A 160 4.67 -18.12 18.57
C ASP A 160 4.98 -16.76 17.94
N ALA A 161 5.33 -16.75 16.66
CA ALA A 161 5.65 -15.54 15.91
C ALA A 161 4.42 -14.93 15.18
N ARG A 162 3.36 -15.73 14.96
CA ARG A 162 2.14 -15.27 14.26
C ARG A 162 1.48 -14.07 14.92
N TRP A 163 1.50 -14.02 16.24
CA TRP A 163 0.95 -12.88 16.99
C TRP A 163 1.57 -11.53 16.57
N HIS A 164 2.85 -11.52 16.21
CA HIS A 164 3.55 -10.30 15.85
C HIS A 164 3.21 -9.82 14.44
N ILE A 165 2.93 -10.74 13.51
CA ILE A 165 2.61 -10.41 12.11
C ILE A 165 1.10 -10.32 11.86
N ASN A 166 0.25 -10.79 12.76
CA ASN A 166 -1.20 -10.82 12.58
C ASN A 166 -1.78 -9.44 12.21
N LEU A 167 -1.41 -8.39 12.95
CA LEU A 167 -1.87 -7.03 12.67
C LEU A 167 -1.37 -6.50 11.31
N LEU A 168 -0.15 -6.89 10.92
CA LEU A 168 0.40 -6.55 9.61
C LEU A 168 -0.41 -7.25 8.51
N CYS A 169 -0.69 -8.53 8.69
CA CYS A 169 -1.47 -9.33 7.74
C CYS A 169 -2.90 -8.79 7.60
N ILE A 170 -3.55 -8.39 8.69
CA ILE A 170 -4.88 -7.77 8.67
C ILE A 170 -4.83 -6.42 7.93
N GLY A 171 -3.87 -5.55 8.27
CA GLY A 171 -3.74 -4.23 7.65
C GLY A 171 -3.44 -4.31 6.15
N LEU A 172 -2.44 -5.08 5.76
CA LEU A 172 -2.07 -5.24 4.35
C LEU A 172 -3.11 -6.08 3.58
N GLY A 173 -3.66 -7.11 4.20
CA GLY A 173 -4.75 -7.91 3.63
C GLY A 173 -5.95 -7.03 3.28
N GLY A 174 -6.36 -6.15 4.18
CA GLY A 174 -7.43 -5.18 3.93
C GLY A 174 -7.13 -4.26 2.75
N LEU A 175 -5.89 -3.77 2.64
CA LEU A 175 -5.46 -2.94 1.50
C LEU A 175 -5.56 -3.69 0.17
N PHE A 176 -5.01 -4.89 0.09
CA PHE A 176 -5.03 -5.67 -1.16
C PHE A 176 -6.42 -6.21 -1.50
N LEU A 177 -7.23 -6.57 -0.51
CA LEU A 177 -8.63 -6.95 -0.74
C LEU A 177 -9.44 -5.77 -1.29
N TYR A 178 -9.18 -4.56 -0.81
CA TYR A 178 -9.79 -3.36 -1.37
C TYR A 178 -9.33 -3.12 -2.82
N ASP A 179 -8.05 -3.32 -3.10
CA ASP A 179 -7.51 -3.23 -4.47
C ASP A 179 -8.15 -4.29 -5.39
N ILE A 180 -8.36 -5.52 -4.90
CA ILE A 180 -9.08 -6.57 -5.63
C ILE A 180 -10.52 -6.12 -5.94
N LEU A 181 -11.24 -5.59 -4.95
CA LEU A 181 -12.60 -5.09 -5.15
C LEU A 181 -12.65 -3.99 -6.21
N LEU A 182 -11.76 -3.00 -6.11
CA LEU A 182 -11.68 -1.87 -7.03
C LEU A 182 -11.41 -2.31 -8.47
N TYR A 183 -10.41 -3.18 -8.67
CA TYR A 183 -10.03 -3.61 -10.03
C TYR A 183 -10.98 -4.66 -10.59
N SER A 184 -11.64 -5.47 -9.77
CA SER A 184 -12.73 -6.36 -10.22
C SER A 184 -13.92 -5.56 -10.71
N ASP A 185 -14.33 -4.52 -9.99
CA ASP A 185 -15.38 -3.59 -10.41
C ASP A 185 -15.01 -2.90 -11.73
N ALA A 186 -13.78 -2.41 -11.84
CA ALA A 186 -13.29 -1.74 -13.05
C ALA A 186 -13.30 -2.67 -14.28
N LEU A 187 -13.00 -3.96 -14.10
CA LEU A 187 -13.05 -4.95 -15.16
C LEU A 187 -14.49 -5.31 -15.56
N LEU A 188 -15.37 -5.51 -14.58
CA LEU A 188 -16.75 -5.90 -14.81
C LEU A 188 -17.53 -4.82 -15.55
N PHE A 189 -17.38 -3.57 -15.12
CA PHE A 189 -18.12 -2.43 -15.67
C PHE A 189 -17.33 -1.64 -16.72
N ARG A 190 -16.10 -2.04 -17.05
CA ARG A 190 -15.19 -1.37 -18.01
C ARG A 190 -15.00 0.13 -17.72
N ARG A 191 -15.10 0.51 -16.47
CA ARG A 191 -14.91 1.88 -15.99
C ARG A 191 -14.42 1.87 -14.56
N LEU A 192 -13.57 2.82 -14.19
CA LEU A 192 -13.17 2.99 -12.79
C LEU A 192 -14.31 3.66 -12.02
N SER A 193 -14.84 2.99 -11.01
CA SER A 193 -15.86 3.54 -10.13
C SER A 193 -15.27 4.64 -9.24
N LEU A 194 -15.74 5.87 -9.42
CA LEU A 194 -15.26 7.01 -8.64
C LEU A 194 -15.48 6.86 -7.13
N PRO A 195 -16.64 6.36 -6.65
CA PRO A 195 -16.84 6.10 -5.23
C PRO A 195 -15.87 5.08 -4.65
N LEU A 196 -15.59 3.98 -5.37
CA LEU A 196 -14.62 2.98 -4.94
C LEU A 196 -13.20 3.56 -4.96
N PHE A 197 -12.86 4.35 -5.96
CA PHE A 197 -11.54 5.01 -5.98
C PHE A 197 -11.37 5.98 -4.81
N ALA A 198 -12.39 6.80 -4.51
CA ALA A 198 -12.39 7.70 -3.37
C ALA A 198 -12.30 6.95 -2.03
N GLY A 199 -13.02 5.84 -1.89
CA GLY A 199 -13.00 4.99 -0.70
C GLY A 199 -11.68 4.26 -0.44
N ARG A 200 -10.78 4.22 -1.42
CA ARG A 200 -9.45 3.63 -1.27
C ARG A 200 -8.57 4.38 -0.26
N ALA A 201 -8.66 5.71 -0.23
CA ALA A 201 -7.89 6.53 0.71
C ALA A 201 -8.26 6.24 2.18
N PRO A 202 -9.53 6.29 2.61
CA PRO A 202 -9.90 5.92 3.98
C PRO A 202 -9.58 4.47 4.32
N ALA A 203 -9.76 3.50 3.41
CA ALA A 203 -9.35 2.12 3.63
C ALA A 203 -7.83 2.03 3.91
N THR A 204 -7.03 2.78 3.17
CA THR A 204 -5.59 2.86 3.36
C THR A 204 -5.23 3.52 4.69
N VAL A 205 -5.93 4.58 5.09
CA VAL A 205 -5.72 5.27 6.38
C VAL A 205 -6.01 4.35 7.57
N VAL A 206 -7.07 3.52 7.49
CA VAL A 206 -7.39 2.53 8.55
C VAL A 206 -6.30 1.48 8.71
N ALA A 207 -5.59 1.13 7.66
CA ALA A 207 -4.47 0.19 7.74
C ALA A 207 -3.23 0.79 8.42
N ALA A 208 -3.03 2.10 8.39
CA ALA A 208 -1.84 2.76 8.94
C ALA A 208 -1.59 2.44 10.43
N PRO A 209 -2.56 2.54 11.36
CA PRO A 209 -2.36 2.19 12.76
C PRO A 209 -2.09 0.70 12.97
N LEU A 210 -2.66 -0.20 12.17
CA LEU A 210 -2.40 -1.63 12.25
C LEU A 210 -0.94 -1.93 11.86
N ILE A 211 -0.45 -1.30 10.80
CA ILE A 211 0.94 -1.40 10.35
C ILE A 211 1.89 -0.82 11.40
N ALA A 212 1.56 0.34 11.97
CA ALA A 212 2.35 0.97 13.03
C ALA A 212 2.44 0.10 14.28
N LEU A 213 1.32 -0.52 14.71
CA LEU A 213 1.28 -1.45 15.82
C LEU A 213 2.08 -2.73 15.54
N ALA A 214 1.96 -3.28 14.32
CA ALA A 214 2.74 -4.43 13.91
C ALA A 214 4.24 -4.11 13.97
N ALA A 215 4.65 -2.97 13.45
CA ALA A 215 6.03 -2.50 13.52
C ALA A 215 6.52 -2.31 14.97
N ALA A 216 5.69 -1.78 15.86
CA ALA A 216 6.01 -1.63 17.27
C ALA A 216 6.14 -2.98 18.03
N ARG A 217 5.34 -3.99 17.64
CA ARG A 217 5.39 -5.33 18.24
C ARG A 217 6.55 -6.18 17.73
N ALA A 218 7.02 -5.93 16.51
CA ALA A 218 8.13 -6.66 15.89
C ALA A 218 9.46 -6.58 16.66
N ARG A 219 9.54 -5.77 17.71
CA ARG A 219 10.67 -5.64 18.65
C ARG A 219 11.12 -6.96 19.29
N ARG A 220 10.23 -7.92 19.48
CA ARG A 220 10.54 -9.25 20.07
C ARG A 220 11.01 -10.28 19.05
N TRP A 221 10.80 -9.98 17.81
CA TRP A 221 11.27 -10.78 16.70
C TRP A 221 12.65 -10.24 16.33
N LYS A 222 13.68 -10.94 16.17
CA LYS A 222 15.03 -10.52 15.72
C LYS A 222 15.07 -9.43 14.63
N ILE A 223 13.94 -8.77 14.40
CA ILE A 223 13.65 -7.64 13.52
C ILE A 223 13.45 -6.44 14.43
N ASP A 224 14.54 -5.70 14.68
CA ASP A 224 14.54 -4.47 15.48
C ASP A 224 13.84 -3.30 14.76
N ILE A 225 12.52 -3.36 14.64
CA ILE A 225 11.74 -2.20 14.19
C ILE A 225 11.23 -1.44 15.43
N HIS A 226 11.81 -0.29 15.66
CA HIS A 226 11.53 0.53 16.84
C HIS A 226 10.45 1.58 16.54
N VAL A 227 9.19 1.28 16.83
CA VAL A 227 8.11 2.28 16.87
C VAL A 227 7.55 2.34 18.29
N SER A 228 7.58 3.53 18.92
CA SER A 228 7.08 3.73 20.28
C SER A 228 5.55 3.64 20.32
N ARG A 229 5.00 3.14 21.46
CA ARG A 229 3.55 3.10 21.72
C ARG A 229 2.89 4.48 21.62
N ASP A 230 3.58 5.52 22.07
CA ASP A 230 3.04 6.89 22.06
C ASP A 230 2.71 7.40 20.65
N VAL A 231 3.43 6.92 19.64
CA VAL A 231 3.21 7.27 18.24
C VAL A 231 1.89 6.71 17.70
N VAL A 232 1.53 5.51 18.15
CA VAL A 232 0.28 4.86 17.71
C VAL A 232 -0.93 5.63 18.22
N PHE A 233 -0.89 6.09 19.47
CA PHE A 233 -1.97 6.88 20.04
C PHE A 233 -2.12 8.23 19.34
N HIS A 234 -1.02 8.93 19.05
CA HIS A 234 -1.07 10.20 18.34
C HIS A 234 -1.56 10.05 16.90
N SER A 235 -1.14 8.99 16.20
CA SER A 235 -1.61 8.69 14.84
C SER A 235 -3.10 8.37 14.83
N PHE A 236 -3.59 7.58 15.80
CA PHE A 236 -5.01 7.25 15.91
C PHE A 236 -5.86 8.48 16.23
N THR A 237 -5.39 9.34 17.12
CA THR A 237 -6.07 10.61 17.48
C THR A 237 -6.11 11.56 16.30
N LEU A 238 -5.03 11.70 15.52
CA LEU A 238 -5.00 12.53 14.31
C LEU A 238 -5.95 12.01 13.21
N ILE A 239 -5.99 10.69 13.01
CA ILE A 239 -6.90 10.05 12.05
C ILE A 239 -8.36 10.22 12.49
N ALA A 240 -8.66 9.96 13.77
CA ALA A 240 -10.00 10.12 14.33
C ALA A 240 -10.46 11.58 14.26
N ALA A 241 -9.58 12.53 14.60
CA ALA A 241 -9.86 13.97 14.48
C ALA A 241 -10.07 14.39 13.01
N GLY A 242 -9.26 13.88 12.09
CA GLY A 242 -9.41 14.14 10.65
C GLY A 242 -10.73 13.63 10.08
N VAL A 243 -11.12 12.41 10.43
CA VAL A 243 -12.40 11.81 10.03
C VAL A 243 -13.56 12.59 10.66
N PHE A 244 -13.46 12.98 11.93
CA PHE A 244 -14.49 13.78 12.62
C PHE A 244 -14.67 15.13 11.97
N LEU A 245 -13.60 15.88 11.68
CA LEU A 245 -13.66 17.19 11.02
C LEU A 245 -14.26 17.13 9.60
N VAL A 246 -13.98 16.06 8.86
CA VAL A 246 -14.56 15.85 7.52
C VAL A 246 -16.04 15.47 7.61
N SER A 247 -16.43 14.72 8.67
CA SER A 247 -17.82 14.30 8.90
C SER A 247 -18.69 15.46 9.40
N ASP A 248 -18.16 16.30 10.29
CA ASP A 248 -18.88 17.41 10.91
C ASP A 248 -19.20 18.55 9.91
N ARG A 249 -18.39 18.70 8.87
CA ARG A 249 -18.62 19.68 7.80
C ARG A 249 -19.88 19.44 6.97
N LYS A 250 -20.49 18.23 7.07
CA LYS A 250 -21.77 17.90 6.40
C LYS A 250 -23.01 18.25 7.22
N SER A 251 -22.85 18.60 8.49
CA SER A 251 -23.98 18.93 9.38
C SER A 251 -24.27 20.44 9.47
N VAL A 252 -23.55 21.29 8.77
CA VAL A 252 -23.69 22.78 8.79
C VAL A 252 -24.03 23.31 7.39
N VAL A 253 -24.96 22.65 6.68
CA VAL A 253 -25.67 23.26 5.51
C VAL A 253 -27.14 22.91 5.58
#